data_f6f3b09eb87762194ba1271fdcc52e6b
#
_entry.id   f6f3b09eb87762194ba1271fdcc52e6b
#
_cell.length_a   1.000
_cell.length_b   1.000
_cell.length_c   1.000
_cell.angle_alpha   90.00
_cell.angle_beta   90.00
_cell.angle_gamma   90.00
#
_symmetry.space_group_name_H-M   'P 1'
#
loop_
_entity.id
_entity.type
_entity.pdbx_description
1 polymer ?
#
loop_
_entity_poly.entity_id
_entity_poly.type
_entity_poly.pdbx_seq_one_letter_code
_entity_poly.pdbx_strand_id
1 'polypeptide(L)'
;MTRARERLTCGGLSLVLAALLLLAGPAHAQAPPPSQQAQERAKAVTQVVLGILSYARWPTEPVPLRLCLVGPTEYADDLIKSTVQNAGQPLLVRRLLADDRQIAQACDAVYVGKLDPGQRDRLFEVISGHPVVSISEADDPCTVGSLFCLRVGDEQVAFEVNLDSVARSGVRIHPSVLQLSRRRAVQP
;
A
#
# COMPACT_ATOMS: atom_id res chain seq x y z
N MET A 1 74.58 22.10 -46.25
CA MET A 1 73.94 20.76 -46.31
C MET A 1 73.98 20.21 -44.95
N THR A 2 72.88 20.29 -44.17
CA THR A 2 72.69 19.51 -42.94
C THR A 2 71.21 19.50 -42.59
N ARG A 3 70.59 18.31 -42.66
CA ARG A 3 69.17 18.09 -42.38
C ARG A 3 68.93 18.00 -40.86
N ALA A 4 68.10 18.88 -40.34
CA ALA A 4 67.53 18.74 -38.99
C ALA A 4 66.34 17.76 -39.02
N ARG A 5 66.42 16.78 -38.18
CA ARG A 5 65.32 15.79 -37.93
C ARG A 5 64.43 16.31 -36.80
N GLU A 6 63.22 16.66 -37.12
CA GLU A 6 62.16 16.87 -36.12
C GLU A 6 61.69 15.52 -35.49
N ARG A 7 61.84 15.45 -34.21
CA ARG A 7 61.25 14.34 -33.42
C ARG A 7 59.88 14.81 -32.87
N LEU A 8 58.79 14.33 -33.49
CA LEU A 8 57.45 14.49 -32.93
C LEU A 8 57.35 13.67 -31.65
N THR A 9 57.10 14.35 -30.54
CA THR A 9 56.79 13.74 -29.24
C THR A 9 55.33 13.34 -29.22
N CYS A 10 55.08 12.04 -29.40
CA CYS A 10 53.76 11.39 -29.32
C CYS A 10 53.46 11.00 -27.89
N GLY A 11 53.39 11.98 -26.95
CA GLY A 11 53.23 11.69 -25.50
C GLY A 11 52.01 12.32 -24.84
N GLY A 12 51.27 13.19 -25.54
CA GLY A 12 50.21 13.98 -24.92
C GLY A 12 48.77 13.42 -25.02
N LEU A 13 48.53 12.46 -25.91
CA LEU A 13 47.14 12.01 -26.21
C LEU A 13 46.65 10.84 -25.37
N SER A 14 47.56 10.07 -24.77
CA SER A 14 47.15 8.90 -23.95
C SER A 14 46.69 9.24 -22.53
N LEU A 15 47.08 10.36 -21.97
CA LEU A 15 46.71 10.76 -20.61
C LEU A 15 45.31 11.40 -20.51
N VAL A 16 44.79 11.96 -21.59
CA VAL A 16 43.46 12.59 -21.62
C VAL A 16 42.33 11.53 -21.74
N LEU A 17 42.61 10.39 -22.40
CA LEU A 17 41.61 9.31 -22.53
C LEU A 17 41.40 8.52 -21.24
N ALA A 18 42.38 8.45 -20.34
CA ALA A 18 42.28 7.74 -19.07
C ALA A 18 41.47 8.52 -18.00
N ALA A 19 41.38 9.85 -18.13
CA ALA A 19 40.64 10.68 -17.16
C ALA A 19 39.13 10.73 -17.42
N LEU A 20 38.64 10.36 -18.61
CA LEU A 20 37.20 10.34 -18.94
C LEU A 20 36.47 9.06 -18.47
N LEU A 21 37.20 7.99 -18.13
CA LEU A 21 36.59 6.70 -17.72
C LEU A 21 36.25 6.61 -16.22
N LEU A 22 36.62 7.61 -15.41
CA LEU A 22 36.41 7.61 -13.96
C LEU A 22 35.12 8.33 -13.52
N LEU A 23 34.32 8.86 -14.44
CA LEU A 23 33.07 9.57 -14.16
C LEU A 23 31.78 8.69 -14.36
N ALA A 24 31.93 7.40 -14.65
CA ALA A 24 30.81 6.49 -14.65
C ALA A 24 30.43 6.18 -13.19
N GLY A 25 29.66 7.10 -12.58
CA GLY A 25 29.00 6.83 -11.30
C GLY A 25 28.09 5.61 -11.41
N PRO A 26 27.85 4.90 -10.30
CA PRO A 26 26.95 3.74 -10.31
C PRO A 26 25.58 4.17 -10.82
N ALA A 27 25.19 3.65 -11.98
CA ALA A 27 23.83 3.80 -12.47
C ALA A 27 22.89 3.13 -11.45
N HIS A 28 22.21 3.94 -10.64
CA HIS A 28 21.15 3.44 -9.79
C HIS A 28 20.04 2.92 -10.71
N ALA A 29 19.90 1.60 -10.77
CA ALA A 29 18.81 0.96 -11.48
C ALA A 29 17.49 1.37 -10.77
N GLN A 30 16.79 2.36 -11.32
CA GLN A 30 15.45 2.72 -10.86
C GLN A 30 14.50 1.59 -11.25
N ALA A 31 13.68 1.12 -10.29
CA ALA A 31 12.63 0.17 -10.58
C ALA A 31 11.73 0.72 -11.71
N PRO A 32 11.32 -0.11 -12.69
CA PRO A 32 10.44 0.33 -13.75
C PRO A 32 9.12 0.88 -13.14
N PRO A 33 8.54 1.94 -13.72
CA PRO A 33 7.25 2.45 -13.26
C PRO A 33 6.18 1.35 -13.37
N PRO A 34 5.22 1.30 -12.41
CA PRO A 34 4.13 0.33 -12.47
C PRO A 34 3.34 0.48 -13.77
N SER A 35 2.84 -0.62 -14.31
CA SER A 35 2.00 -0.58 -15.51
C SER A 35 0.75 0.28 -15.24
N GLN A 36 0.18 0.87 -16.29
CA GLN A 36 -1.06 1.65 -16.17
C GLN A 36 -2.17 0.83 -15.49
N GLN A 37 -2.31 -0.45 -15.83
CA GLN A 37 -3.28 -1.36 -15.22
C GLN A 37 -3.04 -1.55 -13.72
N ALA A 38 -1.78 -1.65 -13.28
CA ALA A 38 -1.45 -1.74 -11.85
C ALA A 38 -1.84 -0.45 -11.10
N GLN A 39 -1.62 0.71 -11.71
CA GLN A 39 -2.03 2.00 -11.13
C GLN A 39 -3.56 2.12 -11.02
N GLU A 40 -4.30 1.69 -12.05
CA GLU A 40 -5.76 1.70 -12.05
C GLU A 40 -6.33 0.78 -10.96
N ARG A 41 -5.76 -0.43 -10.78
CA ARG A 41 -6.15 -1.33 -9.69
C ARG A 41 -5.88 -0.72 -8.32
N ALA A 42 -4.70 -0.13 -8.09
CA ALA A 42 -4.37 0.53 -6.82
C ALA A 42 -5.34 1.69 -6.51
N LYS A 43 -5.70 2.48 -7.52
CA LYS A 43 -6.69 3.54 -7.40
C LYS A 43 -8.08 2.98 -7.07
N ALA A 44 -8.52 1.91 -7.74
CA ALA A 44 -9.80 1.28 -7.47
C ALA A 44 -9.86 0.67 -6.07
N VAL A 45 -8.80 0.01 -5.61
CA VAL A 45 -8.67 -0.49 -4.23
C VAL A 45 -8.76 0.66 -3.23
N THR A 46 -8.05 1.75 -3.46
CA THR A 46 -8.12 2.94 -2.61
C THR A 46 -9.55 3.47 -2.48
N GLN A 47 -10.29 3.58 -3.57
CA GLN A 47 -11.69 4.04 -3.55
C GLN A 47 -12.58 3.09 -2.75
N VAL A 48 -12.41 1.78 -2.88
CA VAL A 48 -13.18 0.78 -2.13
C VAL A 48 -12.85 0.84 -0.65
N VAL A 49 -11.57 0.91 -0.28
CA VAL A 49 -11.13 1.01 1.12
C VAL A 49 -11.67 2.26 1.79
N LEU A 50 -11.51 3.43 1.17
CA LEU A 50 -12.04 4.70 1.69
C LEU A 50 -13.57 4.65 1.77
N GLY A 51 -14.23 4.05 0.79
CA GLY A 51 -15.67 3.79 0.81
C GLY A 51 -16.08 2.94 2.01
N ILE A 52 -15.42 1.81 2.27
CA ILE A 52 -15.68 0.96 3.44
C ILE A 52 -15.55 1.77 4.73
N LEU A 53 -14.47 2.52 4.89
CA LEU A 53 -14.21 3.34 6.08
C LEU A 53 -15.29 4.41 6.28
N SER A 54 -15.85 4.98 5.22
CA SER A 54 -16.93 5.97 5.31
C SER A 54 -18.25 5.39 5.84
N TYR A 55 -18.46 4.08 5.75
CA TYR A 55 -19.60 3.36 6.31
C TYR A 55 -19.36 2.75 7.70
N ALA A 56 -18.13 2.83 8.21
CA ALA A 56 -17.81 2.39 9.55
C ALA A 56 -18.12 3.48 10.59
N ARG A 57 -18.55 3.08 11.77
CA ARG A 57 -18.80 3.96 12.93
C ARG A 57 -18.18 3.34 14.16
N TRP A 58 -17.21 4.03 14.71
CA TRP A 58 -16.52 3.65 15.93
C TRP A 58 -17.32 4.04 17.17
N PRO A 59 -17.13 3.40 18.32
CA PRO A 59 -17.71 3.83 19.58
C PRO A 59 -17.35 5.26 19.95
N THR A 60 -16.12 5.66 19.66
CA THR A 60 -15.63 7.03 19.71
C THR A 60 -15.08 7.38 18.34
N GLU A 61 -15.63 8.42 17.73
CA GLU A 61 -15.23 8.83 16.37
C GLU A 61 -13.76 9.28 16.36
N PRO A 62 -12.89 8.62 15.58
CA PRO A 62 -11.47 8.99 15.54
C PRO A 62 -11.23 10.24 14.70
N VAL A 63 -10.45 11.19 15.23
CA VAL A 63 -10.02 12.40 14.50
C VAL A 63 -8.55 12.68 14.82
N PRO A 64 -7.63 12.45 13.87
CA PRO A 64 -7.81 11.86 12.53
C PRO A 64 -8.10 10.36 12.58
N LEU A 65 -8.72 9.83 11.52
CA LEU A 65 -8.83 8.39 11.30
C LEU A 65 -7.45 7.79 10.99
N ARG A 66 -7.00 6.83 11.78
CA ARG A 66 -5.65 6.23 11.68
C ARG A 66 -5.73 4.89 10.94
N LEU A 67 -5.30 4.87 9.68
CA LEU A 67 -5.21 3.66 8.86
C LEU A 67 -3.78 3.12 8.87
N CYS A 68 -3.59 1.91 9.36
CA CYS A 68 -2.29 1.25 9.38
C CYS A 68 -2.19 0.20 8.27
N LEU A 69 -1.11 0.24 7.50
CA LEU A 69 -0.78 -0.77 6.49
C LEU A 69 0.15 -1.79 7.13
N VAL A 70 -0.23 -3.07 7.11
CA VAL A 70 0.50 -4.15 7.77
C VAL A 70 0.88 -5.22 6.75
N GLY A 71 2.15 -5.54 6.70
CA GLY A 71 2.72 -6.49 5.74
C GLY A 71 2.97 -5.90 4.34
N PRO A 72 3.59 -6.69 3.45
CA PRO A 72 3.74 -6.34 2.03
C PRO A 72 2.38 -6.20 1.36
N THR A 73 2.14 -5.07 0.69
CA THR A 73 0.89 -4.73 0.01
C THR A 73 1.12 -4.57 -1.49
N GLU A 74 0.20 -5.03 -2.30
CA GLU A 74 0.25 -4.89 -3.76
C GLU A 74 -0.45 -3.61 -4.23
N TYR A 75 -1.52 -3.18 -3.53
CA TYR A 75 -2.40 -2.11 -4.00
C TYR A 75 -2.45 -0.88 -3.10
N ALA A 76 -1.59 -0.76 -2.07
CA ALA A 76 -1.69 0.30 -1.07
C ALA A 76 -0.96 1.61 -1.42
N ASP A 77 -0.31 1.72 -2.58
CA ASP A 77 0.51 2.89 -2.92
C ASP A 77 -0.31 4.18 -2.98
N ASP A 78 -1.54 4.11 -3.50
CA ASP A 78 -2.42 5.27 -3.57
C ASP A 78 -3.08 5.57 -2.21
N LEU A 79 -3.25 4.58 -1.34
CA LEU A 79 -3.68 4.80 0.05
C LEU A 79 -2.67 5.65 0.81
N ILE A 80 -1.37 5.39 0.62
CA ILE A 80 -0.30 6.19 1.25
C ILE A 80 -0.34 7.64 0.79
N LYS A 81 -0.63 7.87 -0.50
CA LYS A 81 -0.75 9.21 -1.08
C LYS A 81 -2.03 9.93 -0.63
N SER A 82 -3.05 9.18 -0.23
CA SER A 82 -4.39 9.68 0.15
C SER A 82 -4.47 10.23 1.58
N THR A 83 -3.33 10.60 2.20
CA THR A 83 -3.21 11.05 3.61
C THR A 83 -4.01 12.31 3.94
N VAL A 84 -4.90 12.79 3.06
CA VAL A 84 -5.49 14.12 3.24
C VAL A 84 -6.94 14.10 3.68
N GLN A 85 -7.82 13.30 3.10
CA GLN A 85 -9.24 13.30 3.50
C GLN A 85 -10.00 12.04 3.06
N ASN A 86 -10.70 11.41 3.99
CA ASN A 86 -11.74 10.43 3.71
C ASN A 86 -13.11 11.03 4.01
N ALA A 87 -13.92 11.29 2.98
CA ALA A 87 -15.28 11.85 3.12
C ALA A 87 -15.38 13.07 4.07
N GLY A 88 -14.37 13.94 4.05
CA GLY A 88 -14.31 15.13 4.89
C GLY A 88 -13.60 14.92 6.25
N GLN A 89 -13.23 13.70 6.62
CA GLN A 89 -12.44 13.41 7.80
C GLN A 89 -10.95 13.37 7.47
N PRO A 90 -10.07 13.92 8.34
CA PRO A 90 -8.64 13.74 8.21
C PRO A 90 -8.25 12.27 8.32
N LEU A 91 -7.48 11.78 7.35
CA LEU A 91 -6.95 10.41 7.31
C LEU A 91 -5.44 10.44 7.50
N LEU A 92 -4.94 9.65 8.44
CA LEU A 92 -3.51 9.42 8.66
C LEU A 92 -3.16 7.99 8.30
N VAL A 93 -2.36 7.82 7.23
CA VAL A 93 -1.91 6.49 6.79
C VAL A 93 -0.46 6.28 7.19
N ARG A 94 -0.14 5.10 7.77
CA ARG A 94 1.22 4.71 8.14
C ARG A 94 1.44 3.21 8.00
N ARG A 95 2.69 2.79 7.81
CA ARG A 95 3.06 1.37 7.84
C ARG A 95 3.49 0.97 9.25
N LEU A 96 3.05 -0.23 9.68
CA LEU A 96 3.48 -0.88 10.91
C LEU A 96 3.90 -2.32 10.63
N LEU A 97 4.71 -2.88 11.53
CA LEU A 97 5.07 -4.29 11.48
C LEU A 97 3.89 -5.14 12.00
N ALA A 98 3.79 -6.38 11.51
CA ALA A 98 2.70 -7.29 11.89
C ALA A 98 2.76 -7.74 13.36
N ASP A 99 3.92 -7.64 13.99
CA ASP A 99 4.17 -7.99 15.39
C ASP A 99 4.15 -6.79 16.35
N ASP A 100 3.80 -5.60 15.86
CA ASP A 100 3.66 -4.41 16.70
C ASP A 100 2.45 -4.56 17.63
N ARG A 101 2.71 -4.72 18.93
CA ARG A 101 1.69 -4.91 19.96
C ARG A 101 0.80 -3.68 20.19
N GLN A 102 1.19 -2.54 19.66
CA GLN A 102 0.43 -1.28 19.81
C GLN A 102 -0.59 -1.07 18.70
N ILE A 103 -0.70 -1.97 17.71
CA ILE A 103 -1.63 -1.82 16.57
C ILE A 103 -3.04 -1.50 17.04
N ALA A 104 -3.57 -2.22 18.04
CA ALA A 104 -4.92 -2.03 18.52
C ALA A 104 -5.21 -0.64 19.12
N GLN A 105 -4.18 0.02 19.70
CA GLN A 105 -4.30 1.37 20.26
C GLN A 105 -3.88 2.45 19.25
N ALA A 106 -3.03 2.08 18.32
CA ALA A 106 -2.42 2.99 17.38
C ALA A 106 -3.22 3.17 16.09
N CYS A 107 -4.15 2.26 15.80
CA CYS A 107 -4.88 2.19 14.53
C CYS A 107 -6.38 2.07 14.78
N ASP A 108 -7.16 2.80 14.00
CA ASP A 108 -8.63 2.67 13.95
C ASP A 108 -9.05 1.73 12.83
N ALA A 109 -8.17 1.58 11.83
CA ALA A 109 -8.30 0.61 10.77
C ALA A 109 -6.93 0.01 10.42
N VAL A 110 -6.93 -1.25 9.98
CA VAL A 110 -5.75 -1.94 9.43
C VAL A 110 -6.06 -2.45 8.02
N TYR A 111 -5.15 -2.14 7.10
CA TYR A 111 -5.12 -2.72 5.78
C TYR A 111 -4.03 -3.79 5.76
N VAL A 112 -4.44 -5.03 5.53
CA VAL A 112 -3.58 -6.20 5.69
C VAL A 112 -3.16 -6.72 4.32
N GLY A 113 -1.87 -6.64 4.06
CA GLY A 113 -1.25 -7.23 2.89
C GLY A 113 -0.94 -8.72 3.09
N LYS A 114 0.07 -9.20 2.38
CA LYS A 114 0.49 -10.59 2.46
C LYS A 114 1.26 -10.86 3.75
N LEU A 115 0.72 -11.71 4.61
CA LEU A 115 1.33 -12.16 5.86
C LEU A 115 1.51 -13.68 5.85
N ASP A 116 2.51 -14.17 6.55
CA ASP A 116 2.53 -15.60 6.88
C ASP A 116 1.45 -15.93 7.93
N PRO A 117 1.04 -17.22 8.04
CA PRO A 117 -0.04 -17.61 8.95
C PRO A 117 0.21 -17.17 10.40
N GLY A 118 1.42 -17.31 10.91
CA GLY A 118 1.74 -16.94 12.28
C GLY A 118 1.73 -15.43 12.53
N GLN A 119 2.14 -14.61 11.55
CA GLN A 119 2.01 -13.14 11.62
C GLN A 119 0.55 -12.73 11.61
N ARG A 120 -0.23 -13.38 10.75
CA ARG A 120 -1.66 -13.15 10.63
C ARG A 120 -2.41 -13.45 11.93
N ASP A 121 -2.18 -14.62 12.51
CA ASP A 121 -2.81 -15.03 13.77
C ASP A 121 -2.50 -14.05 14.90
N ARG A 122 -1.24 -13.63 15.04
CA ARG A 122 -0.81 -12.64 16.03
C ARG A 122 -1.48 -11.27 15.82
N LEU A 123 -1.57 -10.82 14.58
CA LEU A 123 -2.24 -9.55 14.26
C LEU A 123 -3.70 -9.57 14.71
N PHE A 124 -4.44 -10.62 14.34
CA PHE A 124 -5.85 -10.73 14.68
C PHE A 124 -6.09 -11.01 16.17
N GLU A 125 -5.17 -11.65 16.86
CA GLU A 125 -5.20 -11.76 18.32
C GLU A 125 -5.06 -10.38 18.98
N VAL A 126 -4.10 -9.56 18.53
CA VAL A 126 -3.86 -8.21 19.07
C VAL A 126 -5.04 -7.27 18.86
N ILE A 127 -5.70 -7.31 17.70
CA ILE A 127 -6.84 -6.42 17.41
C ILE A 127 -8.18 -6.98 17.87
N SER A 128 -8.23 -8.23 18.34
CA SER A 128 -9.47 -8.87 18.83
C SER A 128 -10.05 -8.11 20.02
N GLY A 129 -11.36 -7.82 19.97
CA GLY A 129 -12.04 -7.06 21.02
C GLY A 129 -11.75 -5.55 21.03
N HIS A 130 -10.95 -5.05 20.08
CA HIS A 130 -10.72 -3.63 19.88
C HIS A 130 -11.51 -3.11 18.68
N PRO A 131 -11.97 -1.83 18.70
CA PRO A 131 -12.77 -1.26 17.62
C PRO A 131 -11.89 -0.89 16.41
N VAL A 132 -11.30 -1.90 15.79
CA VAL A 132 -10.42 -1.76 14.63
C VAL A 132 -11.09 -2.39 13.40
N VAL A 133 -11.25 -1.62 12.33
CA VAL A 133 -11.70 -2.13 11.03
C VAL A 133 -10.55 -2.82 10.33
N SER A 134 -10.65 -4.11 10.03
CA SER A 134 -9.63 -4.86 9.30
C SER A 134 -10.07 -5.16 7.86
N ILE A 135 -9.21 -4.84 6.90
CA ILE A 135 -9.42 -5.03 5.45
C ILE A 135 -8.21 -5.78 4.90
N SER A 136 -8.40 -6.98 4.37
CA SER A 136 -7.32 -7.77 3.74
C SER A 136 -7.36 -7.67 2.22
N GLU A 137 -6.20 -7.49 1.58
CA GLU A 137 -6.10 -7.48 0.12
C GLU A 137 -5.95 -8.88 -0.51
N ALA A 138 -5.54 -9.88 0.29
CA ALA A 138 -5.29 -11.23 -0.18
C ALA A 138 -5.72 -12.24 0.89
N ASP A 139 -7.01 -12.43 1.06
CA ASP A 139 -7.55 -13.30 2.08
C ASP A 139 -8.61 -14.25 1.50
N ASP A 140 -8.16 -15.44 1.19
CA ASP A 140 -9.00 -16.50 0.64
C ASP A 140 -8.83 -17.80 1.46
N PRO A 141 -9.86 -18.32 2.07
CA PRO A 141 -11.22 -17.78 2.19
C PRO A 141 -11.34 -16.70 3.30
N CYS A 142 -12.30 -15.79 3.17
CA CYS A 142 -12.59 -14.71 4.13
C CYS A 142 -13.25 -15.25 5.42
N THR A 143 -12.59 -16.16 6.12
CA THR A 143 -13.18 -16.92 7.23
C THR A 143 -12.63 -16.55 8.59
N VAL A 144 -11.42 -16.04 8.68
CA VAL A 144 -10.74 -15.76 9.95
C VAL A 144 -10.13 -14.37 9.95
N GLY A 145 -10.56 -13.55 10.89
CA GLY A 145 -9.89 -12.32 11.33
C GLY A 145 -10.36 -11.05 10.64
N SER A 146 -10.23 -10.90 9.32
CA SER A 146 -10.60 -9.66 8.64
C SER A 146 -12.10 -9.41 8.62
N LEU A 147 -12.51 -8.14 8.78
CA LEU A 147 -13.91 -7.74 8.60
C LEU A 147 -14.29 -7.72 7.12
N PHE A 148 -13.34 -7.29 6.29
CA PHE A 148 -13.50 -7.19 4.84
C PHE A 148 -12.33 -7.87 4.14
N CYS A 149 -12.62 -8.67 3.11
CA CYS A 149 -11.62 -9.34 2.28
C CYS A 149 -11.81 -8.92 0.84
N LEU A 150 -10.81 -8.22 0.29
CA LEU A 150 -10.87 -7.69 -1.07
C LEU A 150 -10.66 -8.80 -2.10
N ARG A 151 -11.37 -8.68 -3.22
CA ARG A 151 -11.23 -9.48 -4.43
C ARG A 151 -10.85 -8.52 -5.56
N VAL A 152 -9.57 -8.40 -5.84
CA VAL A 152 -9.06 -7.48 -6.85
C VAL A 152 -8.96 -8.20 -8.19
N GLY A 153 -9.89 -7.91 -9.09
CA GLY A 153 -9.90 -8.40 -10.46
C GLY A 153 -9.42 -7.34 -11.45
N ASP A 154 -9.39 -7.71 -12.73
CA ASP A 154 -8.93 -6.81 -13.80
C ASP A 154 -9.89 -5.65 -14.06
N GLU A 155 -11.20 -5.89 -13.92
CA GLU A 155 -12.24 -4.90 -14.26
C GLU A 155 -12.90 -4.27 -13.02
N GLN A 156 -12.78 -4.89 -11.85
CA GLN A 156 -13.45 -4.41 -10.64
C GLN A 156 -12.77 -4.90 -9.36
N VAL A 157 -12.96 -4.12 -8.30
CA VAL A 157 -12.64 -4.53 -6.92
C VAL A 157 -13.95 -4.84 -6.21
N ALA A 158 -14.12 -6.09 -5.82
CA ALA A 158 -15.20 -6.55 -4.97
C ALA A 158 -14.67 -6.85 -3.57
N PHE A 159 -15.56 -7.13 -2.61
CA PHE A 159 -15.17 -7.61 -1.28
C PHE A 159 -16.22 -8.53 -0.69
N GLU A 160 -15.77 -9.38 0.20
CA GLU A 160 -16.60 -10.18 1.10
C GLU A 160 -16.60 -9.58 2.50
N VAL A 161 -17.69 -9.76 3.24
CA VAL A 161 -17.84 -9.29 4.62
C VAL A 161 -17.92 -10.49 5.54
N ASN A 162 -17.01 -10.56 6.49
CA ASN A 162 -17.07 -11.54 7.57
C ASN A 162 -17.96 -11.00 8.70
N LEU A 163 -19.21 -11.42 8.71
CA LEU A 163 -20.22 -10.94 9.68
C LEU A 163 -19.86 -11.29 11.13
N ASP A 164 -19.22 -12.44 11.35
CA ASP A 164 -18.75 -12.84 12.66
C ASP A 164 -17.65 -11.90 13.19
N SER A 165 -16.69 -11.53 12.33
CA SER A 165 -15.64 -10.59 12.69
C SER A 165 -16.23 -9.19 12.93
N VAL A 166 -17.19 -8.76 12.12
CA VAL A 166 -17.90 -7.48 12.32
C VAL A 166 -18.60 -7.47 13.68
N ALA A 167 -19.33 -8.54 14.03
CA ALA A 167 -20.07 -8.61 15.30
C ALA A 167 -19.14 -8.52 16.52
N ARG A 168 -17.91 -9.02 16.41
CA ARG A 168 -16.93 -9.00 17.52
C ARG A 168 -16.05 -7.75 17.56
N SER A 169 -16.00 -6.96 16.49
CA SER A 169 -15.06 -5.83 16.37
C SER A 169 -15.44 -4.61 17.21
N GLY A 170 -16.69 -4.50 17.65
CA GLY A 170 -17.20 -3.30 18.30
C GLY A 170 -17.42 -2.10 17.36
N VAL A 171 -17.09 -2.23 16.08
CA VAL A 171 -17.36 -1.21 15.05
C VAL A 171 -18.71 -1.51 14.39
N ARG A 172 -19.55 -0.50 14.23
CA ARG A 172 -20.82 -0.65 13.51
C ARG A 172 -20.61 -0.35 12.02
N ILE A 173 -21.01 -1.28 11.18
CA ILE A 173 -20.92 -1.15 9.73
C ILE A 173 -22.32 -0.90 9.16
N HIS A 174 -22.48 0.20 8.43
CA HIS A 174 -23.75 0.52 7.78
C HIS A 174 -24.01 -0.45 6.61
N PRO A 175 -25.21 -1.08 6.49
CA PRO A 175 -25.49 -2.08 5.45
C PRO A 175 -25.31 -1.58 4.02
N SER A 176 -25.40 -0.28 3.78
CA SER A 176 -25.17 0.32 2.45
C SER A 176 -23.72 0.12 1.96
N VAL A 177 -22.76 -0.30 2.80
CA VAL A 177 -21.41 -0.69 2.38
C VAL A 177 -21.46 -1.73 1.27
N LEU A 178 -22.42 -2.65 1.28
CA LEU A 178 -22.60 -3.69 0.27
C LEU A 178 -22.89 -3.15 -1.14
N GLN A 179 -23.32 -1.88 -1.25
CA GLN A 179 -23.54 -1.25 -2.56
C GLN A 179 -22.21 -0.89 -3.25
N LEU A 180 -21.11 -0.76 -2.49
CA LEU A 180 -19.78 -0.48 -3.05
C LEU A 180 -19.28 -1.62 -3.94
N SER A 181 -19.55 -2.87 -3.56
CA SER A 181 -19.14 -4.05 -4.34
C SER A 181 -19.94 -4.24 -5.63
N ARG A 182 -21.09 -3.54 -5.76
CA ARG A 182 -21.97 -3.62 -6.93
C ARG A 182 -21.71 -2.50 -7.94
N ARG A 183 -20.97 -1.46 -7.59
CA ARG A 183 -20.62 -0.39 -8.52
C ARG A 183 -19.53 -0.89 -9.47
N ARG A 184 -19.93 -1.33 -10.67
CA ARG A 184 -19.02 -1.35 -11.81
C ARG A 184 -18.39 0.02 -11.94
N ALA A 185 -17.09 0.08 -12.17
CA ALA A 185 -16.47 1.31 -12.62
C ALA A 185 -17.28 1.78 -13.85
N VAL A 186 -18.06 2.85 -13.67
CA VAL A 186 -18.73 3.50 -14.79
C VAL A 186 -17.60 4.10 -15.60
N GLN A 187 -17.29 3.46 -16.73
CA GLN A 187 -16.43 4.05 -17.75
C GLN A 187 -17.11 5.34 -18.25
N PRO A 188 -16.34 6.44 -18.37
CA PRO A 188 -16.82 7.65 -19.00
C PRO A 188 -17.08 7.45 -20.50
#